data_7ffeab52518dd3f7adcb05679980f480
#
_entry.id   7ffeab52518dd3f7adcb05679980f480
#
_cell.length_a   1.000
_cell.length_b   1.000
_cell.length_c   1.000
_cell.angle_alpha   90.00
_cell.angle_beta   90.00
_cell.angle_gamma   90.00
#
_symmetry.space_group_name_H-M   'P 1'
#
loop_
_entity.id
_entity.type
_entity.pdbx_description
1 polymer ?
#
loop_
_entity_poly.entity_id
_entity_poly.type
_entity_poly.pdbx_seq_one_letter_code
_entity_poly.pdbx_strand_id
1 'polypeptide(L)'
;IGNPPWVTNSALGVLKGSNLPKKNNFQGLKGFAAKTGKANFDIAEWMLINLLESLPHHCSACLAMLCKTATARKVLKHAWASQWNISESSLHRIDAKKYFNVAVDACLFVTFITPEKKTDFATVYQDVSPANKLSRFGLYGRELIANIDDYTKYSHIEGSCCYTWRSGIKHDAAKVMELTMQKGKLINGFHETVAIEDRYIYPLLKSSDLGNDRSEPRKYVLITQRNPSESTKKIQEQAPATWAYLQKYASILDGRKSSIYKKRDKFSIFGIGEYSFTPWKVAISALYKKLVFVPIGNIDGKPIMVDDTCYFIPCTCEQEAFLLAKLLNSKVAQRFLHALIFLDAKRPINIDILKRIDINRLADAMGMKEQVMEYSPCFVQNASPQQLMIF
;
A
#
# COMPACT_ATOMS: atom_id res chain seq x y z
N ILE A 1 21.28 16.49 22.59
CA ILE A 1 20.78 16.97 21.28
C ILE A 1 21.74 16.51 20.19
N GLY A 2 21.21 16.08 19.03
CA GLY A 2 22.06 15.63 17.94
C GLY A 2 21.36 15.58 16.56
N ASN A 3 22.17 15.35 15.52
CA ASN A 3 21.73 15.16 14.15
C ASN A 3 22.48 13.95 13.55
N PRO A 4 22.01 12.71 13.73
CA PRO A 4 22.63 11.53 13.17
C PRO A 4 22.53 11.50 11.65
N PRO A 5 23.39 10.72 10.93
CA PRO A 5 23.34 10.61 9.47
C PRO A 5 22.01 10.03 8.97
N TRP A 6 21.37 10.65 7.97
CA TRP A 6 20.07 10.21 7.41
C TRP A 6 20.25 9.26 6.21
N VAL A 7 21.07 8.25 6.37
CA VAL A 7 21.42 7.31 5.30
C VAL A 7 21.03 5.88 5.66
N THR A 8 20.65 5.12 4.65
CA THR A 8 20.35 3.70 4.83
C THR A 8 21.65 2.87 4.75
N ASN A 9 21.66 1.75 5.47
CA ASN A 9 22.80 0.83 5.46
C ASN A 9 23.17 0.33 4.06
N SER A 10 22.17 0.14 3.17
CA SER A 10 22.40 -0.23 1.77
C SER A 10 23.08 0.88 0.96
N ALA A 11 22.74 2.14 1.21
CA ALA A 11 23.39 3.27 0.52
C ALA A 11 24.87 3.39 0.90
N LEU A 12 25.22 3.16 2.17
CA LEU A 12 26.61 3.13 2.62
C LEU A 12 27.36 1.89 2.13
N GLY A 13 26.71 0.74 1.99
CA GLY A 13 27.30 -0.46 1.41
C GLY A 13 27.80 -0.27 -0.03
N VAL A 14 27.15 0.61 -0.80
CA VAL A 14 27.59 1.01 -2.15
C VAL A 14 28.89 1.84 -2.10
N LEU A 15 29.09 2.62 -1.04
CA LEU A 15 30.28 3.45 -0.82
C LEU A 15 31.48 2.69 -0.26
N LYS A 16 31.39 1.35 -0.08
CA LYS A 16 32.44 0.47 0.47
C LYS A 16 33.06 0.97 1.79
N GLY A 17 32.27 1.64 2.61
CA GLY A 17 32.69 2.12 3.93
C GLY A 17 33.02 0.96 4.89
N SER A 18 34.16 0.96 5.54
CA SER A 18 34.58 -0.08 6.48
C SER A 18 33.90 0.00 7.86
N ASN A 19 33.27 1.12 8.19
CA ASN A 19 32.70 1.42 9.51
C ASN A 19 31.17 1.23 9.55
N LEU A 20 30.64 0.25 8.82
CA LEU A 20 29.21 -0.06 8.86
C LEU A 20 28.89 -0.88 10.11
N PRO A 21 27.82 -0.52 10.87
CA PRO A 21 27.32 -1.39 11.92
C PRO A 21 26.97 -2.75 11.29
N LYS A 22 27.32 -3.85 12.00
CA LYS A 22 26.96 -5.20 11.56
C LYS A 22 25.45 -5.24 11.29
N LYS A 23 25.04 -5.86 10.17
CA LYS A 23 23.63 -6.10 9.87
C LYS A 23 23.04 -6.90 11.02
N ASN A 24 22.39 -6.21 11.93
CA ASN A 24 21.79 -6.82 13.09
C ASN A 24 20.26 -6.86 12.90
N ASN A 25 19.65 -8.03 13.05
CA ASN A 25 18.20 -8.20 13.03
C ASN A 25 17.63 -7.89 14.42
N PHE A 26 17.96 -6.71 14.96
CA PHE A 26 17.51 -6.29 16.30
C PHE A 26 15.98 -6.22 16.44
N GLN A 27 15.23 -6.11 15.34
CA GLN A 27 13.78 -6.15 15.33
C GLN A 27 13.22 -7.57 15.38
N GLY A 28 14.04 -8.61 15.43
CA GLY A 28 13.62 -10.00 15.49
C GLY A 28 12.80 -10.47 14.28
N LEU A 29 12.95 -9.83 13.10
CA LEU A 29 12.23 -10.19 11.88
C LEU A 29 12.56 -11.61 11.46
N LYS A 30 11.53 -12.42 11.12
CA LYS A 30 11.67 -13.82 10.70
C LYS A 30 11.57 -13.97 9.16
N GLY A 31 12.21 -15.02 8.63
CA GLY A 31 12.05 -15.47 7.25
C GLY A 31 12.48 -14.48 6.17
N PHE A 32 11.66 -14.29 5.15
CA PHE A 32 11.94 -13.47 3.98
C PHE A 32 12.06 -11.97 4.33
N ALA A 33 11.36 -11.48 5.34
CA ALA A 33 11.44 -10.11 5.81
C ALA A 33 12.83 -9.77 6.41
N ALA A 34 13.49 -10.73 7.06
CA ALA A 34 14.86 -10.59 7.52
C ALA A 34 15.89 -10.57 6.36
N LYS A 35 15.58 -11.27 5.26
CA LYS A 35 16.47 -11.40 4.08
C LYS A 35 16.31 -10.27 3.06
N THR A 36 15.11 -9.69 2.90
CA THR A 36 14.77 -8.77 1.78
C THR A 36 14.91 -7.29 2.11
N GLY A 37 15.57 -6.92 3.20
CA GLY A 37 15.87 -5.52 3.49
C GLY A 37 14.73 -4.73 4.18
N LYS A 38 13.66 -5.38 4.68
CA LYS A 38 12.90 -4.81 5.79
C LYS A 38 13.77 -4.65 7.04
N ALA A 39 14.88 -5.44 7.12
CA ALA A 39 15.98 -5.26 8.05
C ALA A 39 17.00 -4.20 7.59
N ASN A 40 16.77 -3.48 6.48
CA ASN A 40 17.61 -2.39 6.03
C ASN A 40 17.23 -1.13 6.81
N PHE A 41 17.79 -1.00 7.99
CA PHE A 41 17.53 0.12 8.88
C PHE A 41 18.31 1.37 8.44
N ASP A 42 17.77 2.52 8.79
CA ASP A 42 18.49 3.79 8.78
C ASP A 42 19.56 3.77 9.91
N ILE A 43 20.75 4.28 9.63
CA ILE A 43 21.80 4.33 10.66
C ILE A 43 21.35 5.16 11.86
N ALA A 44 20.58 6.23 11.61
CA ALA A 44 19.99 7.01 12.67
C ALA A 44 19.05 6.16 13.56
N GLU A 45 18.32 5.18 13.00
CA GLU A 45 17.47 4.27 13.77
C GLU A 45 18.29 3.45 14.78
N TRP A 46 19.40 2.86 14.32
CA TRP A 46 20.29 2.11 15.19
C TRP A 46 20.95 2.98 16.26
N MET A 47 21.45 4.18 15.88
CA MET A 47 22.04 5.11 16.83
C MET A 47 21.06 5.56 17.92
N LEU A 48 19.84 5.90 17.55
CA LEU A 48 18.80 6.34 18.48
C LEU A 48 18.42 5.23 19.47
N ILE A 49 18.30 3.99 19.00
CA ILE A 49 18.01 2.84 19.85
C ILE A 49 19.12 2.63 20.87
N ASN A 50 20.39 2.59 20.42
CA ASN A 50 21.52 2.42 21.34
C ASN A 50 21.66 3.57 22.35
N LEU A 51 21.39 4.81 21.93
CA LEU A 51 21.37 5.95 22.83
C LEU A 51 20.30 5.80 23.91
N LEU A 52 19.08 5.43 23.52
CA LEU A 52 17.99 5.22 24.47
C LEU A 52 18.28 4.06 25.44
N GLU A 53 18.87 2.97 24.95
CA GLU A 53 19.30 1.84 25.79
C GLU A 53 20.41 2.24 26.78
N SER A 54 21.28 3.17 26.39
CA SER A 54 22.41 3.63 27.21
C SER A 54 21.99 4.65 28.27
N LEU A 55 20.80 5.25 28.17
CA LEU A 55 20.34 6.23 29.12
C LEU A 55 19.93 5.54 30.45
N PRO A 56 20.27 6.16 31.59
CA PRO A 56 19.95 5.57 32.88
C PRO A 56 18.44 5.57 33.12
N HIS A 57 17.86 4.40 33.34
CA HIS A 57 16.43 4.21 33.58
C HIS A 57 15.95 4.63 34.98
N HIS A 58 16.85 4.98 35.88
CA HIS A 58 16.58 5.43 37.25
C HIS A 58 16.65 6.96 37.42
N CYS A 59 17.02 7.69 36.36
CA CYS A 59 17.07 9.16 36.33
C CYS A 59 16.20 9.70 35.20
N SER A 60 15.75 10.94 35.33
CA SER A 60 15.11 11.64 34.23
C SER A 60 16.13 12.04 33.17
N ALA A 61 15.85 11.74 31.91
CA ALA A 61 16.70 12.07 30.78
C ALA A 61 15.83 12.61 29.61
N CYS A 62 16.43 13.44 28.76
CA CYS A 62 15.80 13.95 27.55
C CYS A 62 16.69 13.71 26.34
N LEU A 63 16.14 13.09 25.33
CA LEU A 63 16.76 12.92 24.00
C LEU A 63 16.07 13.82 22.99
N ALA A 64 16.82 14.69 22.32
CA ALA A 64 16.32 15.53 21.23
C ALA A 64 17.19 15.33 19.97
N MET A 65 16.60 14.76 18.91
CA MET A 65 17.33 14.35 17.71
C MET A 65 16.61 14.77 16.43
N LEU A 66 17.38 15.35 15.52
CA LEU A 66 16.92 15.65 14.17
C LEU A 66 17.03 14.38 13.33
N CYS A 67 15.90 13.84 12.85
CA CYS A 67 15.89 12.59 12.08
C CYS A 67 14.70 12.52 11.11
N LYS A 68 14.66 11.47 10.28
CA LYS A 68 13.48 11.18 9.46
C LYS A 68 12.30 10.83 10.37
N THR A 69 11.12 11.35 10.05
CA THR A 69 9.88 11.07 10.80
C THR A 69 9.59 9.56 10.90
N ALA A 70 9.83 8.82 9.81
CA ALA A 70 9.67 7.36 9.81
C ALA A 70 10.66 6.65 10.77
N THR A 71 11.87 7.19 10.94
CA THR A 71 12.88 6.66 11.87
C THR A 71 12.43 6.88 13.33
N ALA A 72 12.01 8.09 13.68
CA ALA A 72 11.48 8.38 15.03
C ALA A 72 10.33 7.44 15.42
N ARG A 73 9.37 7.20 14.50
CA ARG A 73 8.26 6.27 14.74
C ARG A 73 8.70 4.84 14.98
N LYS A 74 9.70 4.35 14.23
CA LYS A 74 10.22 2.99 14.42
C LYS A 74 10.92 2.83 15.75
N VAL A 75 11.71 3.83 16.13
CA VAL A 75 12.39 3.87 17.44
C VAL A 75 11.37 3.83 18.57
N LEU A 76 10.34 4.68 18.52
CA LEU A 76 9.27 4.69 19.53
C LEU A 76 8.49 3.38 19.55
N LYS A 77 8.15 2.82 18.39
CA LYS A 77 7.49 1.51 18.33
C LYS A 77 8.30 0.44 19.02
N HIS A 78 9.62 0.43 18.79
CA HIS A 78 10.53 -0.52 19.43
C HIS A 78 10.58 -0.29 20.96
N ALA A 79 10.77 0.96 21.39
CA ALA A 79 10.84 1.33 22.80
C ALA A 79 9.56 0.96 23.57
N TRP A 80 8.39 1.26 23.01
CA TRP A 80 7.10 0.92 23.59
C TRP A 80 6.86 -0.59 23.63
N ALA A 81 7.17 -1.32 22.55
CA ALA A 81 7.06 -2.78 22.51
C ALA A 81 8.01 -3.47 23.51
N SER A 82 9.19 -2.87 23.74
CA SER A 82 10.18 -3.31 24.72
C SER A 82 9.90 -2.81 26.14
N GLN A 83 8.79 -2.09 26.36
CA GLN A 83 8.36 -1.56 27.65
C GLN A 83 9.39 -0.63 28.32
N TRP A 84 10.14 0.14 27.51
CA TRP A 84 11.07 1.14 28.04
C TRP A 84 10.32 2.27 28.77
N ASN A 85 11.00 2.95 29.68
CA ASN A 85 10.41 4.03 30.49
C ASN A 85 10.29 5.36 29.71
N ILE A 86 9.62 5.31 28.57
CA ILE A 86 9.29 6.51 27.79
C ILE A 86 8.10 7.20 28.43
N SER A 87 8.29 8.42 28.90
CA SER A 87 7.24 9.18 29.60
C SER A 87 6.48 10.13 28.70
N GLU A 88 7.17 10.84 27.81
CA GLU A 88 6.59 11.79 26.89
C GLU A 88 7.42 11.81 25.60
N SER A 89 6.73 11.87 24.45
CA SER A 89 7.40 11.94 23.16
C SER A 89 6.69 12.90 22.22
N SER A 90 7.48 13.62 21.44
CA SER A 90 6.95 14.55 20.43
C SER A 90 7.77 14.53 19.15
N LEU A 91 7.11 14.75 18.03
CA LEU A 91 7.71 14.91 16.71
C LEU A 91 7.31 16.29 16.16
N HIS A 92 8.27 17.18 16.05
CA HIS A 92 8.09 18.49 15.47
C HIS A 92 8.55 18.45 14.01
N ARG A 93 7.63 18.61 13.07
CA ARG A 93 7.94 18.51 11.63
C ARG A 93 8.87 19.62 11.20
N ILE A 94 9.78 19.32 10.29
CA ILE A 94 10.77 20.23 9.74
C ILE A 94 10.73 20.14 8.21
N ASP A 95 10.73 21.29 7.55
CA ASP A 95 10.88 21.35 6.10
C ASP A 95 12.35 21.07 5.72
N ALA A 96 12.65 19.78 5.52
CA ALA A 96 13.99 19.33 5.19
C ALA A 96 14.46 19.84 3.81
N LYS A 97 13.54 20.13 2.89
CA LYS A 97 13.89 20.72 1.59
C LYS A 97 14.38 22.17 1.76
N LYS A 98 13.69 22.95 2.59
CA LYS A 98 14.05 24.34 2.86
C LYS A 98 15.38 24.46 3.59
N TYR A 99 15.61 23.63 4.63
CA TYR A 99 16.77 23.81 5.52
C TYR A 99 17.99 22.97 5.13
N PHE A 100 17.80 21.82 4.45
CA PHE A 100 18.85 20.85 4.15
C PHE A 100 18.93 20.46 2.68
N ASN A 101 18.06 21.01 1.82
CA ASN A 101 17.94 20.68 0.39
C ASN A 101 17.73 19.17 0.11
N VAL A 102 17.03 18.48 1.01
CA VAL A 102 16.71 17.05 0.86
C VAL A 102 15.20 16.83 0.88
N ALA A 103 14.72 15.98 -0.06
CA ALA A 103 13.30 15.68 -0.20
C ALA A 103 12.92 14.47 0.68
N VAL A 104 12.88 14.67 2.00
CA VAL A 104 12.46 13.66 2.98
C VAL A 104 11.55 14.30 4.05
N ASP A 105 10.64 13.51 4.60
CA ASP A 105 9.87 13.92 5.77
C ASP A 105 10.76 13.81 7.02
N ALA A 106 11.10 14.96 7.62
CA ALA A 106 11.98 15.07 8.78
C ALA A 106 11.27 15.70 9.97
N CYS A 107 11.80 15.46 11.16
CA CYS A 107 11.32 16.04 12.40
C CYS A 107 12.47 16.24 13.40
N LEU A 108 12.26 17.19 14.33
CA LEU A 108 12.92 17.15 15.62
C LEU A 108 12.13 16.17 16.49
N PHE A 109 12.74 15.04 16.77
CA PHE A 109 12.23 14.02 17.67
C PHE A 109 12.70 14.32 19.09
N VAL A 110 11.76 14.53 20.01
CA VAL A 110 12.04 14.78 21.43
C VAL A 110 11.37 13.67 22.24
N THR A 111 12.08 13.07 23.16
CA THR A 111 11.52 12.08 24.08
C THR A 111 12.14 12.21 25.45
N PHE A 112 11.31 12.01 26.47
CA PHE A 112 11.69 12.02 27.88
C PHE A 112 11.62 10.60 28.42
N ILE A 113 12.57 10.29 29.26
CA ILE A 113 12.63 9.06 30.04
C ILE A 113 12.47 9.45 31.50
N THR A 114 11.52 8.87 32.20
CA THR A 114 11.32 9.08 33.64
C THR A 114 10.93 7.75 34.30
N PRO A 115 11.41 7.44 35.49
CA PRO A 115 11.13 6.17 36.16
C PRO A 115 9.66 5.90 36.43
N GLU A 116 8.88 6.96 36.63
CA GLU A 116 7.52 6.89 37.20
C GLU A 116 6.41 6.91 36.16
N LYS A 117 6.68 7.32 34.92
CA LYS A 117 5.63 7.51 33.92
C LYS A 117 5.97 6.83 32.60
N LYS A 118 5.07 5.99 32.13
CA LYS A 118 5.15 5.39 30.79
C LYS A 118 3.99 5.89 29.92
N THR A 119 4.30 6.16 28.66
CA THR A 119 3.30 6.41 27.62
C THR A 119 3.60 5.52 26.41
N ASP A 120 2.56 5.21 25.66
CA ASP A 120 2.63 4.43 24.41
C ASP A 120 2.20 5.27 23.19
N PHE A 121 2.25 6.59 23.33
CA PHE A 121 1.94 7.54 22.26
C PHE A 121 2.91 8.72 22.21
N ALA A 122 2.94 9.37 21.06
CA ALA A 122 3.67 10.62 20.83
C ALA A 122 2.79 11.65 20.14
N THR A 123 3.04 12.94 20.43
CA THR A 123 2.35 14.06 19.82
C THR A 123 3.13 14.53 18.59
N VAL A 124 2.42 14.80 17.49
CA VAL A 124 2.98 15.35 16.26
C VAL A 124 2.58 16.83 16.16
N TYR A 125 3.57 17.67 15.95
CA TYR A 125 3.41 19.11 15.74
C TYR A 125 3.76 19.49 14.30
N GLN A 126 3.09 20.52 13.76
CA GLN A 126 3.34 21.02 12.39
C GLN A 126 4.74 21.63 12.24
N ASP A 127 5.26 22.20 13.31
CA ASP A 127 6.56 22.85 13.40
C ASP A 127 7.11 22.73 14.84
N VAL A 128 8.10 23.51 15.18
CA VAL A 128 8.70 23.52 16.52
C VAL A 128 7.82 24.22 17.57
N SER A 129 6.73 24.88 17.16
CA SER A 129 5.81 25.53 18.10
C SER A 129 4.85 24.51 18.72
N PRO A 130 4.72 24.45 20.04
CA PRO A 130 3.79 23.56 20.73
C PRO A 130 2.31 23.92 20.49
N ALA A 131 2.01 25.14 20.00
CA ALA A 131 0.65 25.56 19.68
C ALA A 131 0.09 24.85 18.44
N ASN A 132 0.95 24.36 17.54
CA ASN A 132 0.58 23.79 16.25
C ASN A 132 0.50 22.25 16.29
N LYS A 133 -0.24 21.72 17.27
CA LYS A 133 -0.50 20.27 17.39
C LYS A 133 -1.33 19.77 16.22
N LEU A 134 -0.88 18.67 15.58
CA LEU A 134 -1.57 18.02 14.47
C LEU A 134 -2.35 16.78 14.90
N SER A 135 -1.68 15.83 15.56
CA SER A 135 -2.25 14.52 15.91
C SER A 135 -1.45 13.85 17.03
N ARG A 136 -1.96 12.72 17.50
CA ARG A 136 -1.20 11.78 18.33
C ARG A 136 -1.15 10.44 17.61
N PHE A 137 0.03 9.84 17.53
CA PHE A 137 0.19 8.46 17.10
C PHE A 137 0.72 7.60 18.26
N GLY A 138 0.51 6.31 18.20
CA GLY A 138 1.01 5.44 19.27
C GLY A 138 0.76 3.98 19.03
N LEU A 139 1.10 3.16 20.01
CA LEU A 139 0.94 1.73 19.99
C LEU A 139 -0.44 1.36 20.56
N TYR A 140 -1.26 0.67 19.76
CA TYR A 140 -2.51 0.07 20.21
C TYR A 140 -2.41 -1.45 20.05
N GLY A 141 -2.36 -2.15 21.17
CA GLY A 141 -1.95 -3.55 21.17
C GLY A 141 -0.51 -3.73 20.67
N ARG A 142 -0.34 -4.32 19.48
CA ARG A 142 0.98 -4.51 18.85
C ARG A 142 1.15 -3.68 17.58
N GLU A 143 0.18 -2.86 17.25
CA GLU A 143 0.16 -2.09 16.01
C GLU A 143 0.33 -0.59 16.26
N LEU A 144 1.04 0.04 15.35
CA LEU A 144 1.23 1.49 15.38
C LEU A 144 0.08 2.17 14.66
N ILE A 145 -0.65 3.02 15.38
CA ILE A 145 -1.80 3.80 14.89
C ILE A 145 -1.34 5.21 14.59
N ALA A 146 -1.67 5.72 13.41
CA ALA A 146 -1.21 7.02 12.93
C ALA A 146 -1.95 8.22 13.57
N ASN A 147 -3.20 8.02 13.98
CA ASN A 147 -3.99 8.99 14.73
C ASN A 147 -4.89 8.27 15.74
N ILE A 148 -4.48 8.29 17.01
CA ILE A 148 -5.18 7.60 18.08
C ILE A 148 -6.59 8.20 18.33
N ASP A 149 -6.72 9.52 18.22
CA ASP A 149 -7.97 10.21 18.49
C ASP A 149 -9.06 9.82 17.47
N ASP A 150 -8.70 9.81 16.18
CA ASP A 150 -9.59 9.33 15.12
C ASP A 150 -9.83 7.81 15.23
N TYR A 151 -8.79 7.03 15.55
CA TYR A 151 -8.95 5.58 15.72
C TYR A 151 -9.96 5.24 16.82
N THR A 152 -9.83 5.84 18.02
CA THR A 152 -10.77 5.63 19.13
C THR A 152 -12.20 5.95 18.73
N LYS A 153 -12.39 7.02 17.92
CA LYS A 153 -13.72 7.45 17.48
C LYS A 153 -14.35 6.55 16.42
N TYR A 154 -13.52 6.02 15.50
CA TYR A 154 -14.01 5.31 14.31
C TYR A 154 -13.70 3.82 14.27
N SER A 155 -13.04 3.25 15.29
CA SER A 155 -12.70 1.82 15.38
C SER A 155 -13.92 0.89 15.49
N HIS A 156 -15.12 1.43 15.72
CA HIS A 156 -16.35 0.63 15.73
C HIS A 156 -16.64 -0.05 14.39
N ILE A 157 -16.06 0.43 13.27
CA ILE A 157 -16.16 -0.23 11.96
C ILE A 157 -15.02 -1.22 11.71
N GLU A 158 -14.09 -1.39 12.64
CA GLU A 158 -12.98 -2.32 12.49
C GLU A 158 -13.43 -3.76 12.60
N GLY A 159 -12.92 -4.61 11.72
CA GLY A 159 -13.20 -6.04 11.72
C GLY A 159 -12.52 -6.74 10.57
N SER A 160 -13.16 -7.75 10.03
CA SER A 160 -12.69 -8.48 8.85
C SER A 160 -13.54 -8.09 7.64
N CYS A 161 -12.90 -7.58 6.59
CA CYS A 161 -13.60 -7.30 5.34
C CYS A 161 -14.10 -8.61 4.73
N CYS A 162 -15.39 -8.69 4.46
CA CYS A 162 -15.99 -9.85 3.82
C CYS A 162 -15.63 -9.97 2.33
N TYR A 163 -15.20 -8.89 1.69
CA TYR A 163 -14.67 -8.91 0.33
C TYR A 163 -13.17 -9.21 0.30
N THR A 164 -12.75 -9.88 -0.77
CA THR A 164 -11.33 -10.16 -0.98
C THR A 164 -10.67 -9.05 -1.80
N TRP A 165 -9.83 -8.26 -1.18
CA TRP A 165 -8.97 -7.30 -1.86
C TRP A 165 -7.93 -7.99 -2.74
N ARG A 166 -7.79 -7.55 -3.97
CA ARG A 166 -6.84 -8.05 -4.96
C ARG A 166 -5.84 -6.98 -5.37
N SER A 167 -4.61 -7.38 -5.67
CA SER A 167 -3.63 -6.54 -6.35
C SER A 167 -3.84 -6.61 -7.85
N GLY A 168 -3.60 -5.52 -8.55
CA GLY A 168 -3.67 -5.50 -9.99
C GLY A 168 -2.53 -6.26 -10.69
N ILE A 169 -2.50 -6.19 -12.00
CA ILE A 169 -1.65 -6.99 -12.89
C ILE A 169 -0.21 -6.52 -12.82
N LYS A 170 0.71 -7.47 -12.66
CA LYS A 170 2.16 -7.26 -12.68
C LYS A 170 2.77 -7.94 -13.90
N HIS A 171 3.40 -7.16 -14.76
CA HIS A 171 4.09 -7.65 -15.97
C HIS A 171 5.58 -7.24 -16.04
N ASP A 172 6.02 -6.22 -15.28
CA ASP A 172 7.40 -5.70 -15.18
C ASP A 172 8.06 -5.37 -16.54
N ALA A 173 7.27 -5.09 -17.59
CA ALA A 173 7.74 -4.80 -18.94
C ALA A 173 6.83 -3.76 -19.64
N ALA A 174 6.67 -2.57 -19.02
CA ALA A 174 5.71 -1.56 -19.49
C ALA A 174 5.89 -1.15 -20.95
N LYS A 175 7.13 -1.05 -21.46
CA LYS A 175 7.37 -0.68 -22.86
C LYS A 175 6.83 -1.69 -23.87
N VAL A 176 6.72 -2.95 -23.49
CA VAL A 176 6.22 -4.05 -24.32
C VAL A 176 4.73 -4.30 -24.07
N MET A 177 4.33 -4.39 -22.79
CA MET A 177 3.02 -4.88 -22.39
C MET A 177 1.94 -3.80 -22.32
N GLU A 178 2.33 -2.52 -22.14
CA GLU A 178 1.38 -1.40 -22.13
C GLU A 178 1.34 -0.70 -23.48
N LEU A 179 0.13 -0.47 -23.98
CA LEU A 179 -0.12 0.13 -25.29
C LEU A 179 -0.93 1.41 -25.11
N THR A 180 -0.77 2.33 -26.07
CA THR A 180 -1.58 3.56 -26.16
C THR A 180 -2.28 3.60 -27.51
N MET A 181 -3.52 4.09 -27.55
CA MET A 181 -4.25 4.32 -28.80
C MET A 181 -3.84 5.66 -29.39
N GLN A 182 -3.33 5.67 -30.62
CA GLN A 182 -2.99 6.88 -31.37
C GLN A 182 -3.51 6.75 -32.80
N LYS A 183 -4.38 7.67 -33.21
CA LYS A 183 -4.98 7.69 -34.55
C LYS A 183 -5.56 6.33 -34.98
N GLY A 184 -6.26 5.64 -34.08
CA GLY A 184 -6.87 4.33 -34.33
C GLY A 184 -5.88 3.14 -34.35
N LYS A 185 -4.60 3.35 -34.01
CA LYS A 185 -3.60 2.29 -33.96
C LYS A 185 -3.04 2.13 -32.54
N LEU A 186 -2.78 0.90 -32.13
CA LEU A 186 -2.10 0.62 -30.87
C LEU A 186 -0.59 0.85 -31.05
N ILE A 187 0.01 1.58 -30.11
CA ILE A 187 1.43 1.93 -30.10
C ILE A 187 2.04 1.46 -28.77
N ASN A 188 3.18 0.77 -28.83
CA ASN A 188 3.93 0.33 -27.65
C ASN A 188 4.86 1.44 -27.11
N GLY A 189 5.59 1.16 -26.03
CA GLY A 189 6.52 2.10 -25.40
C GLY A 189 7.83 2.33 -26.20
N PHE A 190 7.99 1.71 -27.37
CA PHE A 190 9.06 1.96 -28.34
C PHE A 190 8.57 2.78 -29.53
N HIS A 191 7.35 3.30 -29.48
CA HIS A 191 6.69 4.04 -30.55
C HIS A 191 6.43 3.22 -31.83
N GLU A 192 6.34 1.90 -31.69
CA GLU A 192 6.02 1.02 -32.82
C GLU A 192 4.53 0.68 -32.83
N THR A 193 3.96 0.59 -34.03
CA THR A 193 2.60 0.11 -34.23
C THR A 193 2.51 -1.38 -33.91
N VAL A 194 1.51 -1.74 -33.11
CA VAL A 194 1.24 -3.11 -32.66
C VAL A 194 -0.04 -3.62 -33.31
N ALA A 195 0.09 -4.68 -34.10
CA ALA A 195 -1.03 -5.38 -34.73
C ALA A 195 -1.06 -6.81 -34.15
N ILE A 196 -1.91 -7.01 -33.15
CA ILE A 196 -2.10 -8.29 -32.45
C ILE A 196 -3.59 -8.58 -32.28
N GLU A 197 -3.94 -9.80 -31.94
CA GLU A 197 -5.32 -10.23 -31.77
C GLU A 197 -6.00 -9.49 -30.62
N ASP A 198 -7.14 -8.88 -30.89
CA ASP A 198 -7.88 -8.00 -29.97
C ASP A 198 -8.26 -8.68 -28.66
N ARG A 199 -8.52 -9.99 -28.64
CA ARG A 199 -8.88 -10.75 -27.44
C ARG A 199 -7.82 -10.75 -26.34
N TYR A 200 -6.57 -10.37 -26.63
CA TYR A 200 -5.48 -10.25 -25.66
C TYR A 200 -5.25 -8.81 -25.20
N ILE A 201 -6.00 -7.84 -25.72
CA ILE A 201 -5.87 -6.43 -25.41
C ILE A 201 -7.00 -6.01 -24.48
N TYR A 202 -6.67 -5.43 -23.34
CA TYR A 202 -7.62 -4.96 -22.34
C TYR A 202 -7.33 -3.52 -21.93
N PRO A 203 -8.38 -2.71 -21.66
CA PRO A 203 -8.21 -1.38 -21.09
C PRO A 203 -7.46 -1.46 -19.76
N LEU A 204 -6.56 -0.51 -19.46
CA LEU A 204 -5.71 -0.48 -18.27
C LEU A 204 -5.81 0.85 -17.54
N LEU A 205 -6.19 0.81 -16.26
CA LEU A 205 -6.05 1.92 -15.32
C LEU A 205 -4.80 1.73 -14.45
N LYS A 206 -4.09 2.82 -14.24
CA LYS A 206 -2.89 2.90 -13.40
C LYS A 206 -3.15 3.71 -12.13
N SER A 207 -2.24 3.61 -11.19
CA SER A 207 -2.28 4.36 -9.93
C SER A 207 -2.49 5.86 -10.15
N SER A 208 -1.88 6.43 -11.21
CA SER A 208 -2.04 7.83 -11.57
C SER A 208 -3.44 8.19 -12.08
N ASP A 209 -4.14 7.24 -12.67
CA ASP A 209 -5.51 7.48 -13.12
C ASP A 209 -6.46 7.50 -11.93
N LEU A 210 -6.42 6.45 -11.10
CA LEU A 210 -7.22 6.36 -9.87
C LEU A 210 -6.91 7.47 -8.86
N GLY A 211 -5.63 7.85 -8.70
CA GLY A 211 -5.22 8.93 -7.82
C GLY A 211 -5.72 10.32 -8.25
N ASN A 212 -6.09 10.47 -9.53
CA ASN A 212 -6.71 11.67 -10.09
C ASN A 212 -8.21 11.49 -10.37
N ASP A 213 -8.82 10.49 -9.73
CA ASP A 213 -10.26 10.23 -9.79
C ASP A 213 -10.77 9.96 -11.22
N ARG A 214 -9.97 9.21 -12.00
CA ARG A 214 -10.32 8.83 -13.38
C ARG A 214 -10.75 7.38 -13.43
N SER A 215 -11.92 7.14 -14.02
CA SER A 215 -12.46 5.82 -14.33
C SER A 215 -12.21 5.40 -15.78
N GLU A 216 -11.84 6.34 -16.66
CA GLU A 216 -11.56 6.06 -18.05
C GLU A 216 -10.07 5.77 -18.31
N PRO A 217 -9.74 4.60 -18.88
CA PRO A 217 -8.37 4.22 -19.16
C PRO A 217 -7.80 4.99 -20.37
N ARG A 218 -6.52 5.38 -20.22
CA ARG A 218 -5.75 6.00 -21.30
C ARG A 218 -4.79 5.01 -21.95
N LYS A 219 -4.72 3.80 -21.40
CA LYS A 219 -3.83 2.74 -21.84
C LYS A 219 -4.56 1.42 -21.99
N TYR A 220 -3.91 0.53 -22.71
CA TYR A 220 -4.28 -0.86 -22.85
C TYR A 220 -3.14 -1.74 -22.35
N VAL A 221 -3.43 -2.98 -22.00
CA VAL A 221 -2.43 -3.97 -21.58
C VAL A 221 -2.64 -5.27 -22.32
N LEU A 222 -1.53 -5.92 -22.68
CA LEU A 222 -1.51 -7.24 -23.25
C LEU A 222 -1.63 -8.29 -22.13
N ILE A 223 -2.68 -9.10 -22.17
CA ILE A 223 -2.98 -10.17 -21.22
C ILE A 223 -2.65 -11.51 -21.84
N THR A 224 -1.63 -12.17 -21.36
CA THR A 224 -1.11 -13.43 -21.92
C THR A 224 -1.74 -14.69 -21.32
N GLN A 225 -2.45 -14.57 -20.20
CA GLN A 225 -3.10 -15.68 -19.50
C GLN A 225 -4.24 -15.18 -18.62
N ARG A 226 -5.23 -16.05 -18.33
CA ARG A 226 -6.36 -15.70 -17.44
C ARG A 226 -6.08 -16.03 -15.97
N ASN A 227 -5.21 -16.97 -15.70
CA ASN A 227 -4.78 -17.35 -14.35
C ASN A 227 -3.31 -17.76 -14.33
N PRO A 228 -2.64 -17.77 -13.16
CA PRO A 228 -1.21 -18.04 -13.07
C PRO A 228 -0.77 -19.46 -13.47
N SER A 229 -1.69 -20.44 -13.53
CA SER A 229 -1.41 -21.82 -13.92
C SER A 229 -1.60 -22.07 -15.42
N GLU A 230 -2.20 -21.14 -16.12
CA GLU A 230 -2.46 -21.25 -17.55
C GLU A 230 -1.17 -21.09 -18.35
N SER A 231 -0.92 -22.03 -19.28
CA SER A 231 0.25 -21.96 -20.14
C SER A 231 0.10 -20.90 -21.22
N THR A 232 1.11 -20.04 -21.33
CA THR A 232 1.18 -19.03 -22.39
C THR A 232 1.56 -19.61 -23.76
N LYS A 233 1.99 -20.86 -23.83
CA LYS A 233 2.35 -21.54 -25.09
C LYS A 233 1.19 -21.66 -26.07
N LYS A 234 -0.04 -21.75 -25.55
CA LYS A 234 -1.26 -21.79 -26.36
C LYS A 234 -1.42 -20.57 -27.28
N ILE A 235 -0.81 -19.42 -26.93
CA ILE A 235 -0.85 -18.20 -27.73
C ILE A 235 -0.22 -18.47 -29.11
N GLN A 236 0.79 -19.35 -29.21
CA GLN A 236 1.45 -19.67 -30.46
C GLN A 236 0.48 -20.17 -31.54
N GLU A 237 -0.46 -21.01 -31.14
CA GLU A 237 -1.44 -21.58 -32.05
C GLU A 237 -2.68 -20.69 -32.22
N GLN A 238 -3.14 -20.13 -31.10
CA GLN A 238 -4.39 -19.41 -31.03
C GLN A 238 -4.30 -17.96 -31.50
N ALA A 239 -3.11 -17.33 -31.41
CA ALA A 239 -2.88 -15.90 -31.72
C ALA A 239 -1.47 -15.68 -32.28
N PRO A 240 -1.21 -16.09 -33.52
CA PRO A 240 0.12 -16.03 -34.14
C PRO A 240 0.73 -14.62 -34.17
N ALA A 241 -0.08 -13.57 -34.38
CA ALA A 241 0.42 -12.19 -34.38
C ALA A 241 0.85 -11.74 -32.97
N THR A 242 0.07 -12.06 -31.93
CA THR A 242 0.44 -11.83 -30.53
C THR A 242 1.71 -12.60 -30.18
N TRP A 243 1.81 -13.85 -30.59
CA TRP A 243 3.00 -14.67 -30.33
C TRP A 243 4.25 -14.09 -30.98
N ALA A 244 4.17 -13.71 -32.29
CA ALA A 244 5.27 -13.07 -32.99
C ALA A 244 5.72 -11.77 -32.32
N TYR A 245 4.77 -10.94 -31.86
CA TYR A 245 5.06 -9.74 -31.08
C TYR A 245 5.80 -10.05 -29.77
N LEU A 246 5.33 -11.01 -29.00
CA LEU A 246 5.99 -11.42 -27.75
C LEU A 246 7.39 -11.98 -27.99
N GLN A 247 7.59 -12.76 -29.06
CA GLN A 247 8.89 -13.28 -29.44
C GLN A 247 9.86 -12.17 -29.87
N LYS A 248 9.40 -11.15 -30.60
CA LYS A 248 10.20 -9.96 -30.97
C LYS A 248 10.84 -9.31 -29.73
N TYR A 249 10.12 -9.29 -28.60
CA TYR A 249 10.58 -8.67 -27.34
C TYR A 249 10.97 -9.69 -26.26
N ALA A 250 11.23 -10.95 -26.63
CA ALA A 250 11.53 -12.02 -25.68
C ALA A 250 12.71 -11.67 -24.76
N SER A 251 13.77 -11.05 -25.27
CA SER A 251 14.94 -10.64 -24.47
C SER A 251 14.58 -9.68 -23.32
N ILE A 252 13.67 -8.75 -23.57
CA ILE A 252 13.19 -7.80 -22.55
C ILE A 252 12.32 -8.50 -21.53
N LEU A 253 11.42 -9.39 -21.96
CA LEU A 253 10.53 -10.15 -21.10
C LEU A 253 11.28 -11.19 -20.24
N ASP A 254 12.30 -11.82 -20.79
CA ASP A 254 13.17 -12.76 -20.07
C ASP A 254 14.12 -12.02 -19.10
N GLY A 255 14.50 -10.78 -19.42
CA GLY A 255 15.33 -9.91 -18.58
C GLY A 255 14.61 -9.30 -17.35
N ARG A 256 13.33 -9.62 -17.09
CA ARG A 256 12.59 -9.14 -15.92
C ARG A 256 13.24 -9.58 -14.61
N LYS A 257 13.51 -8.61 -13.71
CA LYS A 257 14.32 -8.84 -12.49
C LYS A 257 13.62 -9.65 -11.41
N SER A 258 12.28 -9.66 -11.38
CA SER A 258 11.54 -10.32 -10.31
C SER A 258 11.67 -11.84 -10.40
N SER A 259 11.98 -12.47 -9.27
CA SER A 259 12.12 -13.94 -9.16
C SER A 259 10.82 -14.71 -9.44
N ILE A 260 9.66 -14.03 -9.42
CA ILE A 260 8.36 -14.66 -9.70
C ILE A 260 8.28 -15.24 -11.12
N TYR A 261 9.05 -14.70 -12.08
CA TYR A 261 9.06 -15.15 -13.48
C TYR A 261 9.97 -16.37 -13.73
N LYS A 262 10.95 -16.64 -12.85
CA LYS A 262 12.04 -17.61 -13.09
C LYS A 262 11.60 -19.08 -13.27
N LYS A 263 10.41 -19.44 -12.77
CA LYS A 263 9.89 -20.82 -12.81
C LYS A 263 8.52 -20.89 -13.49
N ARG A 264 8.28 -19.99 -14.44
CA ARG A 264 7.02 -19.92 -15.16
C ARG A 264 7.27 -19.95 -16.66
N ASP A 265 6.20 -20.20 -17.43
CA ASP A 265 6.24 -20.07 -18.88
C ASP A 265 6.73 -18.68 -19.28
N LYS A 266 7.39 -18.61 -20.47
CA LYS A 266 7.73 -17.32 -21.07
C LYS A 266 6.49 -16.46 -21.18
N PHE A 267 6.67 -15.15 -21.03
CA PHE A 267 5.59 -14.15 -21.17
C PHE A 267 4.52 -14.18 -20.07
N SER A 268 4.70 -14.97 -19.00
CA SER A 268 3.76 -14.98 -17.86
C SER A 268 3.61 -13.61 -17.22
N ILE A 269 2.39 -13.35 -16.70
CA ILE A 269 2.04 -12.18 -15.89
C ILE A 269 1.53 -12.65 -14.52
N PHE A 270 1.43 -11.72 -13.55
CA PHE A 270 0.96 -12.02 -12.20
C PHE A 270 -0.14 -11.04 -11.76
N GLY A 271 -0.77 -11.30 -10.63
CA GLY A 271 -1.91 -10.50 -10.17
C GLY A 271 -3.12 -10.67 -11.08
N ILE A 272 -3.24 -11.82 -11.72
CA ILE A 272 -4.30 -12.19 -12.65
C ILE A 272 -5.05 -13.43 -12.16
N GLY A 273 -6.34 -13.47 -12.43
CA GLY A 273 -7.25 -14.56 -12.12
C GLY A 273 -8.65 -14.22 -12.61
N GLU A 274 -9.63 -15.09 -12.48
CA GLU A 274 -11.01 -14.83 -12.90
C GLU A 274 -11.57 -13.54 -12.27
N TYR A 275 -11.13 -13.21 -11.05
CA TYR A 275 -11.45 -11.94 -10.39
C TYR A 275 -11.02 -10.68 -11.16
N SER A 276 -10.04 -10.79 -12.06
CA SER A 276 -9.59 -9.67 -12.92
C SER A 276 -10.55 -9.40 -14.07
N PHE A 277 -11.38 -10.38 -14.43
CA PHE A 277 -12.30 -10.34 -15.56
C PHE A 277 -13.76 -10.08 -15.16
N THR A 278 -14.01 -9.76 -13.88
CA THR A 278 -15.34 -9.34 -13.45
C THR A 278 -15.76 -8.05 -14.14
N PRO A 279 -17.06 -7.88 -14.44
CA PRO A 279 -17.53 -6.72 -15.20
C PRO A 279 -17.35 -5.40 -14.44
N TRP A 280 -17.40 -5.45 -13.13
CA TRP A 280 -17.26 -4.28 -12.26
C TRP A 280 -16.21 -4.48 -11.18
N LYS A 281 -15.64 -3.39 -10.71
CA LYS A 281 -14.65 -3.37 -9.61
C LYS A 281 -14.76 -2.06 -8.83
N VAL A 282 -14.34 -2.10 -7.57
CA VAL A 282 -14.00 -0.88 -6.81
C VAL A 282 -12.50 -0.84 -6.61
N ALA A 283 -11.83 0.16 -7.17
CA ALA A 283 -10.38 0.25 -7.19
C ALA A 283 -9.84 1.46 -6.43
N ILE A 284 -8.63 1.31 -5.88
CA ILE A 284 -7.89 2.36 -5.18
C ILE A 284 -6.41 2.34 -5.55
N SER A 285 -5.80 3.52 -5.64
CA SER A 285 -4.35 3.66 -5.80
C SER A 285 -3.60 3.34 -4.51
N ALA A 286 -2.53 2.52 -4.59
CA ALA A 286 -1.65 2.25 -3.46
C ALA A 286 -0.59 3.34 -3.23
N LEU A 287 -0.32 4.19 -4.23
CA LEU A 287 0.78 5.15 -4.21
C LEU A 287 0.35 6.58 -3.83
N TYR A 288 -0.89 6.92 -4.11
CA TYR A 288 -1.41 8.26 -3.85
C TYR A 288 -1.86 8.40 -2.40
N LYS A 289 -1.61 9.58 -1.83
CA LYS A 289 -2.00 9.89 -0.43
C LYS A 289 -3.49 10.17 -0.27
N LYS A 290 -4.23 10.28 -1.38
CA LYS A 290 -5.67 10.51 -1.41
C LYS A 290 -6.38 9.15 -1.42
N LEU A 291 -7.23 8.90 -0.44
CA LEU A 291 -8.07 7.71 -0.35
C LEU A 291 -9.31 7.90 -1.22
N VAL A 292 -9.26 7.48 -2.47
CA VAL A 292 -10.41 7.53 -3.38
C VAL A 292 -10.68 6.14 -3.92
N PHE A 293 -11.86 5.64 -3.62
CA PHE A 293 -12.36 4.36 -4.11
C PHE A 293 -13.23 4.61 -5.34
N VAL A 294 -12.76 4.19 -6.50
CA VAL A 294 -13.37 4.45 -7.81
C VAL A 294 -14.10 3.21 -8.29
N PRO A 295 -15.43 3.26 -8.53
CA PRO A 295 -16.12 2.19 -9.23
C PRO A 295 -15.72 2.22 -10.71
N ILE A 296 -15.34 1.07 -11.27
CA ILE A 296 -14.93 0.91 -12.67
C ILE A 296 -15.69 -0.24 -13.31
N GLY A 297 -16.26 0.02 -14.48
CA GLY A 297 -17.04 -0.94 -15.27
C GLY A 297 -16.31 -1.42 -16.53
N ASN A 298 -17.02 -2.13 -17.39
CA ASN A 298 -16.51 -2.53 -18.69
C ASN A 298 -16.47 -1.34 -19.68
N ILE A 299 -15.53 -1.40 -20.61
CA ILE A 299 -15.47 -0.52 -21.78
C ILE A 299 -15.44 -1.39 -23.03
N ASP A 300 -16.32 -1.10 -23.99
CA ASP A 300 -16.45 -1.84 -25.25
C ASP A 300 -16.58 -3.37 -25.04
N GLY A 301 -17.35 -3.76 -24.00
CA GLY A 301 -17.56 -5.16 -23.63
C GLY A 301 -16.37 -5.83 -22.93
N LYS A 302 -15.27 -5.12 -22.70
CA LYS A 302 -14.06 -5.66 -22.04
C LYS A 302 -13.92 -5.13 -20.61
N PRO A 303 -13.59 -6.01 -19.65
CA PRO A 303 -13.29 -5.59 -18.29
C PRO A 303 -12.01 -4.75 -18.24
N ILE A 304 -12.05 -3.66 -17.46
CA ILE A 304 -10.88 -2.84 -17.21
C ILE A 304 -9.92 -3.59 -16.28
N MET A 305 -8.66 -3.65 -16.67
CA MET A 305 -7.57 -4.13 -15.82
C MET A 305 -6.97 -2.98 -15.02
N VAL A 306 -6.40 -3.29 -13.86
CA VAL A 306 -5.63 -2.33 -13.05
C VAL A 306 -4.21 -2.86 -12.84
N ASP A 307 -3.21 -1.97 -12.74
CA ASP A 307 -1.82 -2.38 -12.55
C ASP A 307 -1.50 -2.75 -11.08
N ASP A 308 -0.32 -3.34 -10.83
CA ASP A 308 0.12 -3.84 -9.52
C ASP A 308 0.33 -2.73 -8.46
N THR A 309 0.19 -1.47 -8.85
CA THR A 309 0.21 -0.33 -7.94
C THR A 309 -1.18 0.09 -7.48
N CYS A 310 -2.20 -0.70 -7.84
CA CYS A 310 -3.59 -0.52 -7.43
C CYS A 310 -4.09 -1.77 -6.69
N TYR A 311 -5.09 -1.55 -5.83
CA TYR A 311 -5.86 -2.62 -5.22
C TYR A 311 -7.31 -2.50 -5.63
N PHE A 312 -8.02 -3.62 -5.69
CA PHE A 312 -9.44 -3.60 -6.05
C PHE A 312 -10.24 -4.72 -5.39
N ILE A 313 -11.55 -4.51 -5.30
CA ILE A 313 -12.56 -5.52 -5.00
C ILE A 313 -13.26 -5.86 -6.31
N PRO A 314 -13.32 -7.14 -6.74
CA PRO A 314 -14.16 -7.55 -7.86
C PRO A 314 -15.64 -7.49 -7.47
N CYS A 315 -16.48 -6.95 -8.35
CA CYS A 315 -17.92 -6.83 -8.18
C CYS A 315 -18.66 -7.51 -9.34
N THR A 316 -19.87 -7.98 -9.07
CA THR A 316 -20.68 -8.73 -10.02
C THR A 316 -21.58 -7.82 -10.86
N CYS A 317 -21.98 -6.68 -10.31
CA CYS A 317 -22.84 -5.70 -10.98
C CYS A 317 -22.44 -4.25 -10.63
N GLU A 318 -23.03 -3.32 -11.36
CA GLU A 318 -22.84 -1.88 -11.21
C GLU A 318 -23.28 -1.39 -9.83
N GLN A 319 -24.45 -1.78 -9.40
CA GLN A 319 -25.04 -1.37 -8.13
C GLN A 319 -24.16 -1.73 -6.95
N GLU A 320 -23.62 -2.96 -6.94
CA GLU A 320 -22.66 -3.41 -5.94
C GLU A 320 -21.41 -2.52 -5.91
N ALA A 321 -20.82 -2.22 -7.09
CA ALA A 321 -19.62 -1.41 -7.18
C ALA A 321 -19.83 0.03 -6.69
N PHE A 322 -20.94 0.68 -7.09
CA PHE A 322 -21.25 2.04 -6.65
C PHE A 322 -21.59 2.10 -5.16
N LEU A 323 -22.32 1.12 -4.65
CA LEU A 323 -22.65 1.03 -3.23
C LEU A 323 -21.38 0.87 -2.36
N LEU A 324 -20.50 -0.06 -2.72
CA LEU A 324 -19.22 -0.25 -2.04
C LEU A 324 -18.33 1.00 -2.12
N ALA A 325 -18.25 1.63 -3.29
CA ALA A 325 -17.50 2.87 -3.44
C ALA A 325 -18.06 3.99 -2.55
N LYS A 326 -19.38 4.12 -2.46
CA LYS A 326 -20.08 5.08 -1.58
C LYS A 326 -19.74 4.82 -0.11
N LEU A 327 -19.79 3.57 0.35
CA LEU A 327 -19.43 3.19 1.71
C LEU A 327 -17.97 3.51 2.03
N LEU A 328 -17.05 3.07 1.18
CA LEU A 328 -15.61 3.24 1.39
C LEU A 328 -15.16 4.71 1.26
N ASN A 329 -15.85 5.53 0.48
CA ASN A 329 -15.62 6.97 0.40
C ASN A 329 -16.34 7.77 1.49
N SER A 330 -17.10 7.13 2.38
CA SER A 330 -17.79 7.82 3.47
C SER A 330 -16.79 8.46 4.45
N LYS A 331 -17.23 9.50 5.14
CA LYS A 331 -16.42 10.18 6.16
C LYS A 331 -15.95 9.22 7.26
N VAL A 332 -16.78 8.24 7.63
CA VAL A 332 -16.48 7.24 8.66
C VAL A 332 -15.32 6.35 8.21
N ALA A 333 -15.42 5.74 7.01
CA ALA A 333 -14.36 4.90 6.45
C ALA A 333 -13.06 5.69 6.21
N GLN A 334 -13.16 6.91 5.66
CA GLN A 334 -12.02 7.77 5.39
C GLN A 334 -11.25 8.12 6.67
N ARG A 335 -11.95 8.52 7.74
CA ARG A 335 -11.33 8.85 9.02
C ARG A 335 -10.68 7.64 9.68
N PHE A 336 -11.34 6.48 9.63
CA PHE A 336 -10.77 5.23 10.12
C PHE A 336 -9.49 4.85 9.38
N LEU A 337 -9.51 4.86 8.04
CA LEU A 337 -8.32 4.55 7.25
C LEU A 337 -7.19 5.56 7.48
N HIS A 338 -7.49 6.86 7.54
CA HIS A 338 -6.48 7.87 7.86
C HIS A 338 -5.88 7.68 9.25
N ALA A 339 -6.64 7.15 10.20
CA ALA A 339 -6.12 6.82 11.52
C ALA A 339 -5.08 5.69 11.50
N LEU A 340 -5.12 4.81 10.50
CA LEU A 340 -4.20 3.68 10.34
C LEU A 340 -2.98 3.98 9.47
N ILE A 341 -3.06 4.99 8.60
CA ILE A 341 -2.10 5.20 7.50
C ILE A 341 -1.10 6.31 7.83
N PHE A 342 0.19 5.97 7.73
CA PHE A 342 1.28 6.95 7.71
C PHE A 342 1.56 7.37 6.28
N LEU A 343 1.15 8.58 5.90
CA LEU A 343 1.19 9.09 4.53
C LEU A 343 2.60 9.41 3.99
N ASP A 344 3.64 9.32 4.79
CA ASP A 344 5.05 9.45 4.39
C ASP A 344 5.66 8.13 3.89
N ALA A 345 4.92 7.01 3.97
CA ALA A 345 5.34 5.75 3.37
C ALA A 345 5.26 5.80 1.84
N LYS A 346 6.15 5.09 1.14
CA LYS A 346 6.16 5.00 -0.33
C LYS A 346 4.86 4.37 -0.89
N ARG A 347 4.31 3.38 -0.18
CA ARG A 347 3.01 2.77 -0.46
C ARG A 347 2.19 2.84 0.83
N PRO A 348 1.54 3.98 1.11
CA PRO A 348 0.84 4.17 2.37
C PRO A 348 -0.39 3.28 2.50
N ILE A 349 -1.03 2.94 1.38
CA ILE A 349 -2.20 2.07 1.32
C ILE A 349 -1.73 0.65 0.97
N ASN A 350 -2.19 -0.35 1.71
CA ASN A 350 -1.93 -1.76 1.45
C ASN A 350 -3.14 -2.61 1.83
N ILE A 351 -3.15 -3.86 1.37
CA ILE A 351 -4.27 -4.79 1.59
C ILE A 351 -4.50 -5.05 3.08
N ASP A 352 -3.43 -5.09 3.90
CA ASP A 352 -3.57 -5.36 5.34
C ASP A 352 -4.34 -4.27 6.08
N ILE A 353 -4.24 -3.03 5.61
CA ILE A 353 -5.05 -1.92 6.12
C ILE A 353 -6.47 -1.98 5.57
N LEU A 354 -6.63 -2.17 4.25
CA LEU A 354 -7.94 -2.17 3.60
C LEU A 354 -8.88 -3.27 4.12
N LYS A 355 -8.34 -4.46 4.40
CA LYS A 355 -9.11 -5.59 4.93
C LYS A 355 -9.61 -5.41 6.38
N ARG A 356 -9.18 -4.35 7.07
CA ARG A 356 -9.63 -4.03 8.45
C ARG A 356 -11.00 -3.35 8.50
N ILE A 357 -11.54 -2.90 7.37
CA ILE A 357 -12.90 -2.37 7.33
C ILE A 357 -13.90 -3.53 7.25
N ASP A 358 -14.71 -3.67 8.27
CA ASP A 358 -15.90 -4.53 8.25
C ASP A 358 -17.03 -3.79 7.51
N ILE A 359 -17.35 -4.27 6.30
CA ILE A 359 -18.35 -3.62 5.45
C ILE A 359 -19.74 -3.64 6.09
N ASN A 360 -20.07 -4.67 6.87
CA ASN A 360 -21.36 -4.77 7.54
C ASN A 360 -21.49 -3.70 8.64
N ARG A 361 -20.45 -3.56 9.48
CA ARG A 361 -20.41 -2.52 10.52
C ARG A 361 -20.39 -1.12 9.93
N LEU A 362 -19.69 -0.94 8.81
CA LEU A 362 -19.70 0.33 8.09
C LEU A 362 -21.09 0.66 7.52
N ALA A 363 -21.77 -0.32 6.93
CA ALA A 363 -23.11 -0.16 6.43
C ALA A 363 -24.12 0.16 7.56
N ASP A 364 -23.99 -0.52 8.70
CA ASP A 364 -24.79 -0.22 9.91
C ASP A 364 -24.56 1.22 10.40
N ALA A 365 -23.29 1.65 10.50
CA ALA A 365 -22.92 3.01 10.91
C ALA A 365 -23.42 4.10 9.98
N MET A 366 -23.72 3.75 8.72
CA MET A 366 -24.25 4.66 7.70
C MET A 366 -25.76 4.55 7.48
N GLY A 367 -26.46 3.64 8.17
CA GLY A 367 -27.87 3.37 7.93
C GLY A 367 -28.17 2.79 6.55
N MET A 368 -27.21 2.04 5.96
CA MET A 368 -27.29 1.49 4.59
C MET A 368 -27.33 -0.04 4.56
N LYS A 369 -27.61 -0.68 5.68
CA LYS A 369 -27.56 -2.15 5.82
C LYS A 369 -28.46 -2.86 4.84
N GLU A 370 -29.71 -2.44 4.71
CA GLU A 370 -30.70 -3.05 3.81
C GLU A 370 -30.23 -3.00 2.34
N GLN A 371 -29.72 -1.84 1.90
CA GLN A 371 -29.19 -1.66 0.55
C GLN A 371 -28.00 -2.60 0.27
N VAL A 372 -27.13 -2.79 1.25
CA VAL A 372 -25.97 -3.67 1.10
C VAL A 372 -26.39 -5.14 1.08
N MET A 373 -27.40 -5.54 1.85
CA MET A 373 -27.94 -6.90 1.86
C MET A 373 -28.53 -7.30 0.49
N GLU A 374 -29.10 -6.37 -0.23
CA GLU A 374 -29.70 -6.63 -1.56
C GLU A 374 -28.65 -7.02 -2.62
N TYR A 375 -27.46 -6.42 -2.59
CA TYR A 375 -26.47 -6.56 -3.66
C TYR A 375 -25.18 -7.29 -3.24
N SER A 376 -24.94 -7.46 -1.96
CA SER A 376 -23.65 -7.97 -1.48
C SER A 376 -23.69 -9.44 -1.13
N PRO A 377 -22.88 -10.29 -1.77
CA PRO A 377 -22.75 -11.70 -1.41
C PRO A 377 -22.26 -11.93 0.02
N CYS A 378 -21.70 -10.89 0.66
CA CYS A 378 -21.25 -10.95 2.04
C CYS A 378 -22.37 -11.16 3.07
N PHE A 379 -23.59 -10.79 2.73
CA PHE A 379 -24.75 -10.96 3.62
C PHE A 379 -25.42 -12.30 3.44
N VAL A 380 -25.42 -12.85 2.22
CA VAL A 380 -26.03 -14.14 1.92
C VAL A 380 -25.38 -15.29 2.72
N GLN A 381 -24.08 -15.20 3.02
CA GLN A 381 -23.37 -16.22 3.81
C GLN A 381 -23.68 -16.20 5.30
N ASN A 382 -24.22 -15.10 5.83
CA ASN A 382 -24.60 -14.95 7.26
C ASN A 382 -26.10 -15.04 7.50
N ALA A 383 -26.93 -15.16 6.46
CA ALA A 383 -28.35 -15.42 6.61
C ALA A 383 -28.55 -16.88 7.05
N SER A 384 -29.20 -17.08 8.19
CA SER A 384 -29.58 -18.42 8.64
C SER A 384 -30.51 -19.07 7.60
N PRO A 385 -30.50 -20.42 7.45
CA PRO A 385 -31.37 -21.12 6.46
C PRO A 385 -32.85 -20.78 6.56
N GLN A 386 -33.32 -20.21 7.66
CA GLN A 386 -34.71 -19.80 7.87
C GLN A 386 -35.06 -18.47 7.17
N GLN A 387 -34.11 -17.64 6.76
CA GLN A 387 -34.37 -16.37 6.04
C GLN A 387 -34.39 -16.51 4.52
N LEU A 388 -33.91 -17.64 4.00
CA LEU A 388 -33.92 -17.93 2.55
C LEU A 388 -35.22 -18.53 2.02
N MET A 389 -36.21 -18.76 2.88
CA MET A 389 -37.53 -19.31 2.46
C MET A 389 -38.62 -18.23 2.23
N ILE A 390 -38.29 -16.94 2.20
CA ILE A 390 -39.27 -15.86 2.04
C ILE A 390 -39.10 -15.11 0.69
N PHE A 391 -38.42 -15.68 -0.28
CA PHE A 391 -38.37 -15.15 -1.65
C PHE A 391 -38.67 -16.25 -2.69
#